data_69136101d32c2d8ccbb1c5a0e15673ea
#
_entry.id   69136101d32c2d8ccbb1c5a0e15673ea
#
_cell.length_a   1.000
_cell.length_b   1.000
_cell.length_c   1.000
_cell.angle_alpha   90.00
_cell.angle_beta   90.00
_cell.angle_gamma   90.00
#
_symmetry.space_group_name_H-M   'P 1'
#
loop_
_entity.id
_entity.type
_entity.pdbx_description
1 polymer ?
#
loop_
_entity_poly.entity_id
_entity_poly.type
_entity_poly.pdbx_seq_one_letter_code
_entity_poly.pdbx_strand_id
1 'polypeptide(L)'
;DGNMDEEFWDKTFAQLAADNVNCTRIWINCSGENIIQLKTTGEVKSITEGHWTDLDKLFAIAEKYKVYVMPTLLSFDHFKGTAKFSAGDKWRNLIMSKEMTDAFAENYVKTFCERYGNCEYIFGIDIMNEPDWVKENEECGRVGFEYLSYFFGKCASVIHENSNILVTVGMGMIKYNSDKYEGNYVSDEFLKQLTGLDDAYLDFYSPHYYAWMLSSMPHPFDKSPVDFGLDGTKPAIIGETPNDDEAQMNLTSAQKYEYCFNNGWNGVMTWMDPQKSGESYEYYKYDLTASATNHMNELIPEKVHPLG
;
A
#
# COMPACT_ATOMS: atom_id res chain seq x y z
N ASP A 1 -0.54 -2.11 19.00
CA ASP A 1 -0.87 -2.98 20.13
C ASP A 1 -1.33 -2.20 21.38
N GLY A 2 -2.05 -1.07 21.16
CA GLY A 2 -2.56 -0.18 22.20
C GLY A 2 -1.57 0.90 22.64
N ASN A 3 -0.56 1.17 21.84
CA ASN A 3 0.49 2.15 22.14
C ASN A 3 0.58 3.26 21.07
N MET A 4 -0.49 3.51 20.35
CA MET A 4 -0.54 4.58 19.36
C MET A 4 -0.28 5.93 20.06
N ASP A 5 0.67 6.69 19.57
CA ASP A 5 0.89 8.08 19.97
C ASP A 5 -0.18 8.96 19.29
N GLU A 6 -1.29 9.14 19.98
CA GLU A 6 -2.46 9.84 19.48
C GLU A 6 -2.17 11.33 19.20
N GLU A 7 -1.30 11.96 20.02
CA GLU A 7 -0.89 13.35 19.80
C GLU A 7 -0.05 13.49 18.55
N PHE A 8 0.85 12.55 18.27
CA PHE A 8 1.65 12.50 17.07
C PHE A 8 0.75 12.37 15.83
N TRP A 9 -0.19 11.43 15.84
CA TRP A 9 -1.08 11.20 14.69
C TRP A 9 -2.06 12.35 14.49
N ASP A 10 -2.59 12.95 15.55
CA ASP A 10 -3.45 14.13 15.44
C ASP A 10 -2.72 15.31 14.79
N LYS A 11 -1.48 15.58 15.19
CA LYS A 11 -0.63 16.61 14.56
C LYS A 11 -0.30 16.28 13.10
N THR A 12 0.01 15.03 12.83
CA THR A 12 0.33 14.55 11.47
C THR A 12 -0.86 14.80 10.54
N PHE A 13 -2.07 14.36 10.90
CA PHE A 13 -3.24 14.55 10.07
C PHE A 13 -3.67 16.02 9.95
N ALA A 14 -3.51 16.81 11.00
CA ALA A 14 -3.71 18.25 10.93
C ALA A 14 -2.78 18.91 9.89
N GLN A 15 -1.51 18.50 9.85
CA GLN A 15 -0.53 18.98 8.87
C GLN A 15 -0.89 18.52 7.46
N LEU A 16 -1.21 17.23 7.28
CA LEU A 16 -1.64 16.70 5.97
C LEU A 16 -2.83 17.48 5.40
N ALA A 17 -3.86 17.71 6.22
CA ALA A 17 -5.04 18.47 5.81
C ALA A 17 -4.70 19.93 5.44
N ALA A 18 -3.84 20.59 6.24
CA ALA A 18 -3.39 21.96 5.98
C ALA A 18 -2.61 22.10 4.67
N ASP A 19 -1.91 21.04 4.26
CA ASP A 19 -1.12 20.97 3.04
C ASP A 19 -1.89 20.37 1.85
N ASN A 20 -3.21 20.23 1.96
CA ASN A 20 -4.05 19.67 0.90
C ASN A 20 -3.71 18.23 0.49
N VAL A 21 -3.12 17.43 1.40
CA VAL A 21 -3.00 15.99 1.22
C VAL A 21 -4.35 15.35 1.48
N ASN A 22 -4.95 14.73 0.47
CA ASN A 22 -6.27 14.14 0.58
C ASN A 22 -6.27 12.65 0.96
N CYS A 23 -5.15 11.96 0.77
CA CYS A 23 -5.01 10.55 1.13
C CYS A 23 -3.59 10.24 1.60
N THR A 24 -3.48 9.40 2.63
CA THR A 24 -2.20 8.90 3.14
C THR A 24 -2.20 7.38 3.23
N ARG A 25 -1.07 6.75 2.92
CA ARG A 25 -0.86 5.30 3.01
C ARG A 25 -0.12 4.96 4.30
N ILE A 26 -0.65 4.05 5.10
CA ILE A 26 -0.13 3.74 6.44
C ILE A 26 -0.01 2.23 6.63
N TRP A 27 1.17 1.77 7.03
CA TRP A 27 1.36 0.38 7.46
C TRP A 27 0.71 0.16 8.83
N ILE A 28 -0.30 -0.69 8.89
CA ILE A 28 -1.00 -1.00 10.15
C ILE A 28 -0.43 -2.20 10.90
N ASN A 29 0.52 -2.92 10.26
CA ASN A 29 1.25 -4.06 10.81
C ASN A 29 2.72 -4.02 10.40
N CYS A 30 3.52 -3.10 10.94
CA CYS A 30 4.91 -2.92 10.48
C CYS A 30 5.84 -4.11 10.72
N SER A 31 5.74 -4.76 11.87
CA SER A 31 6.63 -5.88 12.24
C SER A 31 5.92 -7.22 12.41
N GLY A 32 4.61 -7.22 12.43
CA GLY A 32 3.75 -8.41 12.49
C GLY A 32 3.75 -9.20 13.80
N GLU A 33 4.81 -9.17 14.57
CA GLU A 33 4.93 -10.04 15.74
C GLU A 33 4.06 -9.65 16.93
N ASN A 34 3.87 -8.37 17.14
CA ASN A 34 3.19 -7.87 18.34
C ASN A 34 1.68 -7.73 18.16
N ILE A 35 1.21 -7.72 16.92
CA ILE A 35 -0.19 -7.47 16.56
C ILE A 35 -0.87 -8.78 16.17
N ILE A 36 -0.41 -9.40 15.10
CA ILE A 36 -0.89 -10.70 14.62
C ILE A 36 0.09 -11.76 15.09
N GLN A 37 -0.32 -12.54 16.08
CA GLN A 37 0.52 -13.61 16.61
C GLN A 37 0.31 -14.90 15.82
N LEU A 38 1.39 -15.44 15.25
CA LEU A 38 1.35 -16.68 14.49
C LEU A 38 1.95 -17.85 15.30
N LYS A 39 1.38 -19.04 15.11
CA LYS A 39 2.02 -20.30 15.46
C LYS A 39 3.17 -20.58 14.48
N THR A 40 4.04 -21.53 14.80
CA THR A 40 5.14 -21.94 13.91
C THR A 40 4.66 -22.48 12.56
N THR A 41 3.45 -22.98 12.49
CA THR A 41 2.78 -23.45 11.26
C THR A 41 2.32 -22.33 10.32
N GLY A 42 2.35 -21.06 10.76
CA GLY A 42 1.74 -19.92 10.07
C GLY A 42 0.28 -19.66 10.45
N GLU A 43 -0.34 -20.52 11.27
CA GLU A 43 -1.70 -20.31 11.75
C GLU A 43 -1.80 -19.07 12.64
N VAL A 44 -2.81 -18.23 12.41
CA VAL A 44 -3.12 -17.08 13.27
C VAL A 44 -3.57 -17.58 14.65
N LYS A 45 -2.77 -17.27 15.67
CA LYS A 45 -3.06 -17.62 17.07
C LYS A 45 -4.00 -16.61 17.71
N SER A 46 -3.73 -15.34 17.54
CA SER A 46 -4.50 -14.23 18.10
C SER A 46 -4.14 -12.91 17.42
N ILE A 47 -5.04 -11.96 17.54
CA ILE A 47 -4.84 -10.55 17.21
C ILE A 47 -5.03 -9.78 18.50
N THR A 48 -4.16 -8.81 18.79
CA THR A 48 -4.23 -8.04 20.03
C THR A 48 -5.41 -7.06 20.03
N GLU A 49 -6.12 -6.92 21.13
CA GLU A 49 -7.19 -5.92 21.26
C GLU A 49 -6.65 -4.49 21.10
N GLY A 50 -5.39 -4.26 21.51
CA GLY A 50 -4.71 -2.98 21.30
C GLY A 50 -4.61 -2.57 19.85
N HIS A 51 -4.49 -3.52 18.93
CA HIS A 51 -4.50 -3.24 17.49
C HIS A 51 -5.79 -2.57 17.04
N TRP A 52 -6.93 -3.14 17.45
CA TRP A 52 -8.24 -2.59 17.10
C TRP A 52 -8.47 -1.23 17.73
N THR A 53 -8.04 -1.06 19.00
CA THR A 53 -8.11 0.23 19.70
C THR A 53 -7.29 1.31 18.97
N ASP A 54 -6.10 0.98 18.49
CA ASP A 54 -5.25 1.91 17.73
C ASP A 54 -5.88 2.27 16.39
N LEU A 55 -6.48 1.30 15.69
CA LEU A 55 -7.18 1.55 14.41
C LEU A 55 -8.45 2.38 14.61
N ASP A 56 -9.23 2.14 15.67
CA ASP A 56 -10.39 2.94 16.01
C ASP A 56 -10.01 4.44 16.17
N LYS A 57 -8.89 4.71 16.83
CA LYS A 57 -8.34 6.08 16.99
C LYS A 57 -7.85 6.66 15.67
N LEU A 58 -7.10 5.87 14.88
CA LEU A 58 -6.56 6.31 13.60
C LEU A 58 -7.67 6.75 12.65
N PHE A 59 -8.71 5.95 12.50
CA PHE A 59 -9.82 6.29 11.61
C PHE A 59 -10.69 7.43 12.13
N ALA A 60 -10.83 7.59 13.44
CA ALA A 60 -11.47 8.78 14.04
C ALA A 60 -10.67 10.07 13.75
N ILE A 61 -9.34 10.01 13.77
CA ILE A 61 -8.47 11.14 13.40
C ILE A 61 -8.60 11.42 11.89
N ALA A 62 -8.62 10.40 11.05
CA ALA A 62 -8.81 10.52 9.61
C ALA A 62 -10.13 11.25 9.28
N GLU A 63 -11.23 10.85 9.91
CA GLU A 63 -12.55 11.49 9.79
C GLU A 63 -12.51 12.95 10.27
N LYS A 64 -11.89 13.22 11.41
CA LYS A 64 -11.76 14.58 11.98
C LYS A 64 -11.12 15.56 11.01
N TYR A 65 -10.08 15.12 10.31
CA TYR A 65 -9.31 15.96 9.38
C TYR A 65 -9.72 15.80 7.91
N LYS A 66 -10.66 14.91 7.62
CA LYS A 66 -11.12 14.58 6.25
C LYS A 66 -9.97 14.16 5.32
N VAL A 67 -9.04 13.39 5.83
CA VAL A 67 -7.92 12.79 5.08
C VAL A 67 -8.15 11.29 4.98
N TYR A 68 -8.25 10.78 3.76
CA TYR A 68 -8.39 9.35 3.53
C TYR A 68 -7.15 8.58 3.97
N VAL A 69 -7.36 7.35 4.43
CA VAL A 69 -6.29 6.41 4.74
C VAL A 69 -6.35 5.24 3.76
N MET A 70 -5.19 4.84 3.26
CA MET A 70 -4.99 3.56 2.59
C MET A 70 -4.18 2.66 3.53
N PRO A 71 -4.83 1.83 4.38
CA PRO A 71 -4.11 0.93 5.26
C PRO A 71 -3.41 -0.17 4.45
N THR A 72 -2.12 -0.36 4.74
CA THR A 72 -1.31 -1.46 4.21
C THR A 72 -1.26 -2.58 5.25
N LEU A 73 -1.80 -3.76 4.90
CA LEU A 73 -1.96 -4.85 5.86
C LEU A 73 -0.64 -5.51 6.22
N LEU A 74 0.19 -5.82 5.23
CA LEU A 74 1.49 -6.48 5.42
C LEU A 74 2.59 -5.75 4.64
N SER A 75 3.85 -6.10 4.91
CA SER A 75 5.02 -5.68 4.16
C SER A 75 5.94 -6.85 3.91
N PHE A 76 6.76 -6.80 2.87
CA PHE A 76 7.83 -7.77 2.65
C PHE A 76 8.74 -7.92 3.88
N ASP A 77 8.82 -6.92 4.75
CA ASP A 77 9.59 -6.96 5.98
C ASP A 77 9.16 -8.07 6.95
N HIS A 78 7.87 -8.47 6.92
CA HIS A 78 7.36 -9.59 7.70
C HIS A 78 8.08 -10.91 7.40
N PHE A 79 8.61 -11.05 6.19
CA PHE A 79 9.24 -12.28 5.69
C PHE A 79 10.73 -12.37 5.99
N LYS A 80 11.36 -11.30 6.48
CA LYS A 80 12.78 -11.29 6.81
C LYS A 80 13.06 -12.11 8.06
N GLY A 81 14.08 -12.96 7.97
CA GLY A 81 14.57 -13.80 9.08
C GLY A 81 15.59 -13.10 9.98
N THR A 82 15.47 -11.79 10.21
CA THR A 82 16.40 -11.02 11.04
C THR A 82 15.96 -10.93 12.49
N ALA A 83 16.87 -10.55 13.41
CA ALA A 83 16.51 -10.34 14.82
C ALA A 83 15.39 -9.30 15.04
N LYS A 84 15.23 -8.35 14.13
CA LYS A 84 14.14 -7.36 14.16
C LYS A 84 12.82 -7.94 13.67
N PHE A 85 12.86 -8.96 12.80
CA PHE A 85 11.71 -9.61 12.17
C PHE A 85 11.81 -11.13 12.35
N SER A 86 11.82 -11.58 13.58
CA SER A 86 12.06 -12.99 13.96
C SER A 86 10.95 -13.96 13.52
N ALA A 87 9.80 -13.44 13.10
CA ALA A 87 8.65 -14.23 12.65
C ALA A 87 8.66 -14.59 11.15
N GLY A 88 9.73 -14.28 10.40
CA GLY A 88 9.76 -14.47 8.94
C GLY A 88 9.37 -15.88 8.48
N ASP A 89 9.81 -16.92 9.16
CA ASP A 89 9.43 -18.31 8.86
C ASP A 89 7.93 -18.56 9.03
N LYS A 90 7.32 -17.98 10.05
CA LYS A 90 5.88 -18.13 10.31
C LYS A 90 5.05 -17.47 9.21
N TRP A 91 5.46 -16.27 8.77
CA TRP A 91 4.80 -15.56 7.67
C TRP A 91 4.97 -16.29 6.34
N ARG A 92 6.15 -16.85 6.06
CA ARG A 92 6.36 -17.71 4.90
C ARG A 92 5.45 -18.95 4.95
N ASN A 93 5.36 -19.61 6.10
CA ASN A 93 4.49 -20.78 6.29
C ASN A 93 3.01 -20.41 6.09
N LEU A 94 2.57 -19.24 6.55
CA LEU A 94 1.21 -18.75 6.32
C LEU A 94 0.93 -18.63 4.82
N ILE A 95 1.76 -17.90 4.08
CA ILE A 95 1.51 -17.61 2.67
C ILE A 95 1.67 -18.85 1.78
N MET A 96 2.60 -19.74 2.09
CA MET A 96 2.83 -20.97 1.32
C MET A 96 1.78 -22.06 1.59
N SER A 97 0.88 -21.86 2.55
CA SER A 97 -0.23 -22.75 2.85
C SER A 97 -1.56 -22.10 2.49
N LYS A 98 -2.32 -22.68 1.54
CA LYS A 98 -3.67 -22.20 1.20
C LYS A 98 -4.59 -22.19 2.43
N GLU A 99 -4.55 -23.25 3.26
CA GLU A 99 -5.33 -23.35 4.48
C GLU A 99 -5.03 -22.20 5.47
N MET A 100 -3.76 -21.87 5.67
CA MET A 100 -3.36 -20.79 6.58
C MET A 100 -3.69 -19.41 5.99
N THR A 101 -3.53 -19.23 4.68
CA THR A 101 -3.99 -18.03 3.96
C THR A 101 -5.49 -17.83 4.10
N ASP A 102 -6.28 -18.88 3.88
CA ASP A 102 -7.73 -18.82 4.02
C ASP A 102 -8.14 -18.47 5.45
N ALA A 103 -7.50 -19.09 6.43
CA ALA A 103 -7.72 -18.78 7.85
C ALA A 103 -7.33 -17.33 8.21
N PHE A 104 -6.26 -16.80 7.65
CA PHE A 104 -5.86 -15.40 7.83
C PHE A 104 -6.91 -14.45 7.24
N ALA A 105 -7.36 -14.71 6.02
CA ALA A 105 -8.37 -13.89 5.36
C ALA A 105 -9.70 -13.88 6.15
N GLU A 106 -10.15 -15.03 6.62
CA GLU A 106 -11.39 -15.14 7.42
C GLU A 106 -11.26 -14.55 8.84
N ASN A 107 -10.12 -14.72 9.50
CA ASN A 107 -9.97 -14.32 10.90
C ASN A 107 -9.47 -12.88 11.08
N TYR A 108 -8.66 -12.36 10.15
CA TYR A 108 -8.13 -11.02 10.25
C TYR A 108 -8.78 -10.05 9.25
N VAL A 109 -8.74 -10.36 7.95
CA VAL A 109 -9.22 -9.45 6.90
C VAL A 109 -10.72 -9.24 7.01
N LYS A 110 -11.49 -10.31 7.20
CA LYS A 110 -12.94 -10.22 7.41
C LYS A 110 -13.30 -9.41 8.66
N THR A 111 -12.60 -9.66 9.79
CA THR A 111 -12.81 -8.88 11.01
C THR A 111 -12.52 -7.40 10.79
N PHE A 112 -11.47 -7.07 10.01
CA PHE A 112 -11.18 -5.69 9.61
C PHE A 112 -12.36 -5.08 8.82
N CYS A 113 -12.89 -5.80 7.84
CA CYS A 113 -14.02 -5.34 7.04
C CYS A 113 -15.32 -5.20 7.86
N GLU A 114 -15.59 -6.13 8.77
CA GLU A 114 -16.75 -6.05 9.68
C GLU A 114 -16.69 -4.83 10.60
N ARG A 115 -15.48 -4.42 11.05
CA ARG A 115 -15.29 -3.24 11.89
C ARG A 115 -15.30 -1.94 11.11
N TYR A 116 -14.65 -1.90 9.95
CA TYR A 116 -14.31 -0.66 9.25
C TYR A 116 -14.90 -0.57 7.84
N GLY A 117 -15.66 -1.56 7.38
CA GLY A 117 -16.23 -1.61 6.03
C GLY A 117 -17.18 -0.44 5.69
N ASN A 118 -17.69 0.25 6.71
CA ASN A 118 -18.50 1.45 6.57
C ASN A 118 -17.75 2.76 6.90
N CYS A 119 -16.43 2.71 7.12
CA CYS A 119 -15.64 3.91 7.38
C CYS A 119 -15.45 4.69 6.08
N GLU A 120 -15.99 5.90 6.01
CA GLU A 120 -15.94 6.75 4.83
C GLU A 120 -14.52 7.18 4.46
N TYR A 121 -13.62 7.28 5.44
CA TYR A 121 -12.25 7.77 5.25
C TYR A 121 -11.22 6.65 5.04
N ILE A 122 -11.65 5.45 4.66
CA ILE A 122 -10.76 4.43 4.09
C ILE A 122 -10.89 4.50 2.57
N PHE A 123 -9.79 4.89 1.88
CA PHE A 123 -9.74 4.97 0.42
C PHE A 123 -9.74 3.58 -0.22
N GLY A 124 -8.92 2.70 0.30
CA GLY A 124 -8.74 1.34 -0.19
C GLY A 124 -7.75 0.58 0.68
N ILE A 125 -7.74 -0.72 0.60
CA ILE A 125 -6.80 -1.58 1.32
C ILE A 125 -5.66 -1.96 0.38
N ASP A 126 -4.42 -1.69 0.78
CA ASP A 126 -3.23 -2.27 0.19
C ASP A 126 -2.88 -3.57 0.94
N ILE A 127 -3.06 -4.70 0.28
CA ILE A 127 -2.88 -6.00 0.92
C ILE A 127 -1.43 -6.22 1.37
N MET A 128 -0.45 -5.77 0.57
CA MET A 128 0.97 -5.95 0.90
C MET A 128 1.86 -4.92 0.21
N ASN A 129 2.74 -4.32 1.01
CA ASN A 129 3.82 -3.50 0.52
C ASN A 129 4.92 -4.35 -0.11
N GLU A 130 5.24 -4.06 -1.36
CA GLU A 130 6.40 -4.54 -2.12
C GLU A 130 6.63 -6.07 -2.07
N PRO A 131 5.63 -6.90 -2.42
CA PRO A 131 5.77 -8.35 -2.42
C PRO A 131 6.85 -8.85 -3.39
N ASP A 132 7.27 -8.03 -4.34
CA ASP A 132 8.39 -8.30 -5.24
C ASP A 132 9.65 -8.69 -4.47
N TRP A 133 9.93 -8.02 -3.35
CA TRP A 133 11.07 -8.32 -2.49
C TRP A 133 10.93 -9.66 -1.78
N VAL A 134 9.71 -10.14 -1.54
CA VAL A 134 9.52 -11.50 -1.03
C VAL A 134 9.95 -12.53 -2.06
N LYS A 135 9.74 -12.25 -3.34
CA LYS A 135 10.17 -13.09 -4.47
C LYS A 135 11.68 -12.97 -4.74
N GLU A 136 12.23 -11.77 -4.69
CA GLU A 136 13.61 -11.49 -5.13
C GLU A 136 14.64 -11.71 -4.01
N ASN A 137 14.28 -11.39 -2.75
CA ASN A 137 15.22 -11.34 -1.65
C ASN A 137 15.35 -12.70 -0.96
N GLU A 138 16.58 -13.18 -0.81
CA GLU A 138 16.89 -14.41 -0.11
C GLU A 138 16.51 -14.38 1.38
N GLU A 139 16.67 -13.25 2.03
CA GLU A 139 16.25 -13.08 3.43
C GLU A 139 14.74 -13.25 3.63
N CYS A 140 13.94 -12.96 2.60
CA CYS A 140 12.50 -13.16 2.59
C CYS A 140 12.08 -14.57 2.16
N GLY A 141 13.04 -15.44 1.78
CA GLY A 141 12.82 -16.84 1.43
C GLY A 141 12.43 -17.10 -0.02
N ARG A 142 12.43 -16.07 -0.88
CA ARG A 142 12.14 -16.19 -2.33
C ARG A 142 10.82 -16.92 -2.63
N VAL A 143 9.75 -16.51 -1.94
CA VAL A 143 8.41 -17.10 -2.13
C VAL A 143 7.88 -16.74 -3.52
N GLY A 144 7.35 -17.72 -4.25
CA GLY A 144 6.84 -17.53 -5.61
C GLY A 144 5.48 -16.82 -5.67
N PHE A 145 5.19 -16.21 -6.80
CA PHE A 145 3.92 -15.51 -7.01
C PHE A 145 2.71 -16.46 -7.03
N GLU A 146 2.87 -17.76 -7.27
CA GLU A 146 1.80 -18.73 -7.12
C GLU A 146 1.21 -18.75 -5.70
N TYR A 147 2.02 -18.46 -4.68
CA TYR A 147 1.58 -18.33 -3.29
C TYR A 147 1.15 -16.90 -2.95
N LEU A 148 1.96 -15.90 -3.31
CA LEU A 148 1.66 -14.49 -3.06
C LEU A 148 0.35 -14.06 -3.72
N SER A 149 0.16 -14.41 -4.99
CA SER A 149 -1.05 -14.05 -5.73
C SER A 149 -2.28 -14.82 -5.25
N TYR A 150 -2.12 -16.08 -4.80
CA TYR A 150 -3.21 -16.76 -4.10
C TYR A 150 -3.63 -16.00 -2.85
N PHE A 151 -2.66 -15.54 -2.05
CA PHE A 151 -2.92 -14.74 -0.85
C PHE A 151 -3.63 -13.44 -1.20
N PHE A 152 -3.18 -12.72 -2.22
CA PHE A 152 -3.82 -11.47 -2.66
C PHE A 152 -5.25 -11.70 -3.12
N GLY A 153 -5.47 -12.69 -3.98
CA GLY A 153 -6.80 -13.02 -4.50
C GLY A 153 -7.77 -13.45 -3.39
N LYS A 154 -7.30 -14.26 -2.43
CA LYS A 154 -8.14 -14.66 -1.30
C LYS A 154 -8.49 -13.49 -0.38
N CYS A 155 -7.53 -12.63 -0.05
CA CYS A 155 -7.79 -11.43 0.74
C CYS A 155 -8.73 -10.47 0.00
N ALA A 156 -8.52 -10.23 -1.29
CA ALA A 156 -9.36 -9.38 -2.11
C ALA A 156 -10.82 -9.89 -2.14
N SER A 157 -11.02 -11.17 -2.37
CA SER A 157 -12.36 -11.79 -2.37
C SER A 157 -13.06 -11.58 -1.02
N VAL A 158 -12.39 -11.81 0.10
CA VAL A 158 -12.96 -11.59 1.44
C VAL A 158 -13.30 -10.11 1.68
N ILE A 159 -12.48 -9.18 1.19
CA ILE A 159 -12.78 -7.74 1.30
C ILE A 159 -14.05 -7.39 0.50
N HIS A 160 -14.14 -7.82 -0.74
CA HIS A 160 -15.30 -7.57 -1.62
C HIS A 160 -16.59 -8.20 -1.09
N GLU A 161 -16.52 -9.40 -0.52
CA GLU A 161 -17.68 -10.06 0.08
C GLU A 161 -18.21 -9.35 1.35
N ASN A 162 -17.35 -8.62 2.07
CA ASN A 162 -17.67 -8.08 3.39
C ASN A 162 -17.66 -6.54 3.48
N SER A 163 -17.28 -5.83 2.39
CA SER A 163 -17.24 -4.36 2.36
C SER A 163 -17.31 -3.82 0.94
N ASN A 164 -17.38 -2.49 0.83
CA ASN A 164 -17.21 -1.76 -0.44
C ASN A 164 -15.83 -1.07 -0.53
N ILE A 165 -14.88 -1.45 0.32
CA ILE A 165 -13.54 -0.87 0.32
C ILE A 165 -12.79 -1.37 -0.92
N LEU A 166 -12.15 -0.44 -1.64
CA LEU A 166 -11.31 -0.77 -2.79
C LEU A 166 -10.06 -1.56 -2.38
N VAL A 167 -9.54 -2.37 -3.28
CA VAL A 167 -8.42 -3.27 -3.00
C VAL A 167 -7.28 -3.07 -3.99
N THR A 168 -6.06 -3.04 -3.49
CA THR A 168 -4.84 -3.03 -4.29
C THR A 168 -3.71 -3.84 -3.65
N VAL A 169 -2.58 -3.93 -4.37
CA VAL A 169 -1.29 -4.41 -3.89
C VAL A 169 -0.22 -3.42 -4.29
N GLY A 170 0.54 -2.91 -3.33
CA GLY A 170 1.64 -1.99 -3.55
C GLY A 170 2.85 -2.70 -4.13
N MET A 171 2.90 -2.85 -5.47
CA MET A 171 3.99 -3.52 -6.16
C MET A 171 5.24 -2.65 -6.15
N GLY A 172 6.36 -3.16 -5.62
CA GLY A 172 7.63 -2.44 -5.57
C GLY A 172 8.21 -2.11 -6.95
N MET A 173 7.86 -2.92 -7.96
CA MET A 173 8.31 -2.72 -9.34
C MET A 173 7.19 -3.08 -10.32
N ILE A 174 7.04 -2.33 -11.40
CA ILE A 174 6.17 -2.67 -12.53
C ILE A 174 6.51 -4.05 -13.14
N LYS A 175 7.71 -4.54 -12.93
CA LYS A 175 8.26 -5.80 -13.45
C LYS A 175 7.31 -6.99 -13.30
N TYR A 176 6.60 -7.09 -12.17
CA TYR A 176 5.69 -8.18 -11.86
C TYR A 176 4.19 -7.79 -11.95
N ASN A 177 3.93 -6.60 -12.48
CA ASN A 177 2.59 -6.09 -12.73
C ASN A 177 2.40 -5.73 -14.22
N SER A 178 3.14 -6.37 -15.12
CA SER A 178 3.11 -6.04 -16.53
C SER A 178 3.58 -7.20 -17.41
N ASP A 179 2.81 -7.51 -18.45
CA ASP A 179 3.19 -8.48 -19.49
C ASP A 179 4.30 -7.96 -20.42
N LYS A 180 4.65 -6.68 -20.33
CA LYS A 180 5.83 -6.12 -21.01
C LYS A 180 7.15 -6.54 -20.34
N TYR A 181 7.10 -7.06 -19.12
CA TYR A 181 8.26 -7.48 -18.33
C TYR A 181 8.13 -8.96 -17.94
N GLU A 182 8.19 -9.28 -16.65
CA GLU A 182 8.18 -10.67 -16.16
C GLU A 182 6.76 -11.29 -16.10
N GLY A 183 5.71 -10.46 -16.23
CA GLY A 183 4.32 -10.86 -16.23
C GLY A 183 3.45 -10.05 -15.27
N ASN A 184 2.13 -10.09 -15.47
CA ASN A 184 1.16 -9.46 -14.54
C ASN A 184 0.61 -10.49 -13.55
N TYR A 185 1.33 -10.69 -12.45
CA TYR A 185 0.96 -11.65 -11.39
C TYR A 185 -0.16 -11.15 -10.46
N VAL A 186 -0.68 -9.95 -10.69
CA VAL A 186 -1.83 -9.38 -9.96
C VAL A 186 -2.98 -9.04 -10.90
N SER A 187 -2.98 -9.60 -12.12
CA SER A 187 -4.12 -9.51 -13.02
C SER A 187 -5.32 -10.28 -12.49
N ASP A 188 -6.53 -9.81 -12.80
CA ASP A 188 -7.76 -10.48 -12.38
C ASP A 188 -7.82 -11.93 -12.86
N GLU A 189 -7.40 -12.19 -14.10
CA GLU A 189 -7.36 -13.54 -14.65
C GLU A 189 -6.45 -14.45 -13.82
N PHE A 190 -5.26 -13.99 -13.46
CA PHE A 190 -4.30 -14.78 -12.69
C PHE A 190 -4.79 -15.04 -11.26
N LEU A 191 -5.32 -14.01 -10.57
CA LEU A 191 -5.86 -14.13 -9.22
C LEU A 191 -7.06 -15.08 -9.18
N LYS A 192 -8.02 -14.95 -10.10
CA LYS A 192 -9.18 -15.82 -10.22
C LYS A 192 -8.80 -17.26 -10.57
N GLN A 193 -7.83 -17.45 -11.47
CA GLN A 193 -7.32 -18.77 -11.82
C GLN A 193 -6.72 -19.51 -10.61
N LEU A 194 -5.96 -18.81 -9.77
CA LEU A 194 -5.30 -19.41 -8.60
C LEU A 194 -6.27 -19.74 -7.47
N THR A 195 -7.23 -18.86 -7.23
CA THR A 195 -8.18 -18.99 -6.10
C THR A 195 -9.43 -19.78 -6.46
N GLY A 196 -9.87 -19.72 -7.71
CA GLY A 196 -11.17 -20.22 -8.15
C GLY A 196 -12.35 -19.33 -7.70
N LEU A 197 -12.08 -18.07 -7.31
CA LEU A 197 -13.07 -17.12 -6.78
C LEU A 197 -13.30 -15.99 -7.79
N ASP A 198 -14.56 -15.67 -8.08
CA ASP A 198 -14.95 -14.63 -9.04
C ASP A 198 -14.60 -13.21 -8.52
N ASP A 199 -14.63 -13.02 -7.20
CA ASP A 199 -14.35 -11.74 -6.53
C ASP A 199 -12.86 -11.55 -6.20
N ALA A 200 -11.98 -12.45 -6.67
CA ALA A 200 -10.54 -12.34 -6.53
C ALA A 200 -9.96 -11.41 -7.60
N TYR A 201 -10.06 -10.10 -7.39
CA TYR A 201 -9.51 -9.07 -8.29
C TYR A 201 -9.01 -7.86 -7.49
N LEU A 202 -8.21 -7.00 -8.12
CA LEU A 202 -7.84 -5.69 -7.59
C LEU A 202 -8.70 -4.61 -8.24
N ASP A 203 -9.07 -3.56 -7.50
CA ASP A 203 -9.84 -2.43 -8.04
C ASP A 203 -8.95 -1.45 -8.79
N PHE A 204 -7.69 -1.33 -8.40
CA PHE A 204 -6.71 -0.45 -9.05
C PHE A 204 -5.29 -0.99 -8.89
N TYR A 205 -4.39 -0.53 -9.78
CA TYR A 205 -2.97 -0.84 -9.69
C TYR A 205 -2.21 0.23 -8.92
N SER A 206 -1.20 -0.19 -8.16
CA SER A 206 -0.39 0.68 -7.30
C SER A 206 1.11 0.35 -7.39
N PRO A 207 1.74 0.47 -8.56
CA PRO A 207 3.18 0.30 -8.67
C PRO A 207 3.92 1.42 -7.96
N HIS A 208 5.09 1.08 -7.40
CA HIS A 208 6.05 2.03 -6.84
C HIS A 208 7.10 2.40 -7.86
N TYR A 209 7.77 3.55 -7.66
CA TYR A 209 8.88 3.95 -8.50
C TYR A 209 9.92 4.78 -7.76
N TYR A 210 11.17 4.33 -7.85
CA TYR A 210 12.34 4.99 -7.27
C TYR A 210 13.42 5.24 -8.33
N ALA A 211 14.24 6.27 -8.15
CA ALA A 211 15.24 6.71 -9.13
C ALA A 211 16.27 5.63 -9.48
N TRP A 212 16.58 4.69 -8.57
CA TRP A 212 17.48 3.57 -8.87
C TRP A 212 16.95 2.64 -9.99
N MET A 213 15.65 2.65 -10.25
CA MET A 213 15.04 1.86 -11.32
C MET A 213 15.32 2.42 -12.71
N LEU A 214 15.75 3.70 -12.84
CA LEU A 214 16.06 4.34 -14.14
C LEU A 214 17.04 3.55 -14.99
N SER A 215 17.93 2.78 -14.38
CA SER A 215 18.89 1.93 -15.09
C SER A 215 18.25 0.76 -15.86
N SER A 216 17.04 0.35 -15.46
CA SER A 216 16.34 -0.83 -16.02
C SER A 216 14.95 -0.51 -16.57
N MET A 217 14.32 0.56 -16.10
CA MET A 217 12.96 0.96 -16.45
C MET A 217 12.85 2.47 -16.59
N PRO A 218 12.16 3.00 -17.60
CA PRO A 218 11.86 4.44 -17.66
C PRO A 218 10.92 4.82 -16.51
N HIS A 219 10.98 6.10 -16.08
CA HIS A 219 10.04 6.58 -15.07
C HIS A 219 8.61 6.70 -15.62
N PRO A 220 7.58 6.60 -14.74
CA PRO A 220 6.18 6.62 -15.13
C PRO A 220 5.61 8.04 -15.35
N PHE A 221 6.22 9.07 -14.79
CA PHE A 221 5.59 10.38 -14.58
C PHE A 221 5.17 11.08 -15.87
N ASP A 222 5.91 10.93 -16.97
CA ASP A 222 5.60 11.48 -18.30
C ASP A 222 4.88 10.49 -19.23
N LYS A 223 4.36 9.39 -18.69
CA LYS A 223 3.71 8.30 -19.43
C LYS A 223 2.32 8.02 -18.88
N SER A 224 1.43 7.57 -19.77
CA SER A 224 0.19 6.97 -19.30
C SER A 224 0.47 5.64 -18.55
N PRO A 225 -0.45 5.17 -17.70
CA PRO A 225 -0.32 3.84 -17.09
C PRO A 225 -0.05 2.73 -18.10
N VAL A 226 -0.70 2.78 -19.27
CA VAL A 226 -0.53 1.79 -20.35
C VAL A 226 0.85 1.92 -21.02
N ASP A 227 1.32 3.14 -21.28
CA ASP A 227 2.65 3.33 -21.85
C ASP A 227 3.76 2.92 -20.88
N PHE A 228 3.54 3.11 -19.60
CA PHE A 228 4.44 2.62 -18.56
C PHE A 228 4.49 1.08 -18.53
N GLY A 229 3.36 0.42 -18.77
CA GLY A 229 3.34 -1.05 -18.90
C GLY A 229 2.15 -1.74 -18.28
N LEU A 230 1.24 -1.02 -17.63
CA LEU A 230 0.00 -1.60 -17.10
C LEU A 230 -0.95 -1.98 -18.25
N ASP A 231 -1.86 -2.91 -17.98
CA ASP A 231 -2.77 -3.44 -19.01
C ASP A 231 -3.93 -2.48 -19.37
N GLY A 232 -4.13 -1.41 -18.61
CA GLY A 232 -5.18 -0.42 -18.83
C GLY A 232 -6.60 -0.88 -18.49
N THR A 233 -6.75 -2.02 -17.85
CA THR A 233 -8.07 -2.59 -17.51
C THR A 233 -8.71 -1.89 -16.31
N LYS A 234 -7.92 -1.16 -15.51
CA LYS A 234 -8.37 -0.50 -14.29
C LYS A 234 -7.60 0.79 -13.98
N PRO A 235 -8.10 1.64 -13.06
CA PRO A 235 -7.38 2.82 -12.57
C PRO A 235 -5.99 2.45 -12.03
N ALA A 236 -5.09 3.43 -12.01
CA ALA A 236 -3.75 3.24 -11.46
C ALA A 236 -3.27 4.49 -10.72
N ILE A 237 -2.53 4.27 -9.64
CA ILE A 237 -1.81 5.30 -8.89
C ILE A 237 -0.32 4.95 -8.85
N ILE A 238 0.53 5.95 -8.62
CA ILE A 238 1.89 5.70 -8.15
C ILE A 238 1.80 5.55 -6.63
N GLY A 239 1.89 4.30 -6.16
CA GLY A 239 1.63 3.96 -4.74
C GLY A 239 2.73 4.39 -3.79
N GLU A 240 3.95 4.59 -4.31
CA GLU A 240 5.07 5.09 -3.55
C GLU A 240 6.16 5.65 -4.48
N THR A 241 6.68 6.82 -4.15
CA THR A 241 7.83 7.43 -4.83
C THR A 241 8.51 8.42 -3.88
N PRO A 242 9.83 8.65 -3.98
CA PRO A 242 10.48 9.68 -3.16
C PRO A 242 10.02 11.08 -3.57
N ASN A 243 10.08 12.02 -2.63
CA ASN A 243 9.80 13.43 -2.90
C ASN A 243 11.08 14.26 -3.17
N ASP A 244 12.26 13.82 -2.74
CA ASP A 244 13.55 14.52 -2.89
C ASP A 244 14.51 13.74 -3.81
N ASP A 245 14.15 13.62 -5.08
CA ASP A 245 14.96 12.94 -6.10
C ASP A 245 15.07 13.75 -7.41
N GLU A 246 14.86 15.07 -7.32
CA GLU A 246 14.91 15.98 -8.48
C GLU A 246 16.23 15.87 -9.24
N ALA A 247 17.35 15.73 -8.53
CA ALA A 247 18.67 15.60 -9.15
C ALA A 247 18.81 14.33 -10.01
N GLN A 248 18.13 13.24 -9.65
CA GLN A 248 18.14 11.96 -10.35
C GLN A 248 17.11 11.92 -11.47
N MET A 249 15.94 12.49 -11.23
CA MET A 249 14.77 12.40 -12.12
C MET A 249 14.67 13.59 -13.09
N ASN A 250 15.32 14.69 -12.77
CA ASN A 250 15.15 15.98 -13.46
C ASN A 250 13.68 16.45 -13.46
N LEU A 251 12.94 16.13 -12.40
CA LEU A 251 11.56 16.49 -12.16
C LEU A 251 11.37 16.88 -10.70
N THR A 252 10.74 18.02 -10.45
CA THR A 252 10.29 18.39 -9.11
C THR A 252 9.12 17.52 -8.67
N SER A 253 8.84 17.44 -7.36
CA SER A 253 7.65 16.73 -6.86
C SER A 253 6.35 17.30 -7.44
N ALA A 254 6.23 18.62 -7.59
CA ALA A 254 5.08 19.26 -8.23
C ALA A 254 4.92 18.80 -9.70
N GLN A 255 6.00 18.74 -10.46
CA GLN A 255 5.96 18.24 -11.83
C GLN A 255 5.57 16.76 -11.91
N LYS A 256 6.03 15.91 -10.99
CA LYS A 256 5.59 14.50 -10.94
C LYS A 256 4.09 14.38 -10.78
N TYR A 257 3.50 15.13 -9.84
CA TYR A 257 2.05 15.12 -9.62
C TYR A 257 1.27 15.61 -10.83
N GLU A 258 1.66 16.77 -11.36
CA GLU A 258 0.99 17.38 -12.52
C GLU A 258 1.10 16.49 -13.76
N TYR A 259 2.29 15.95 -14.05
CA TYR A 259 2.51 15.09 -15.22
C TYR A 259 1.75 13.76 -15.09
N CYS A 260 1.77 13.14 -13.91
CA CYS A 260 0.95 11.95 -13.66
C CYS A 260 -0.54 12.22 -13.92
N PHE A 261 -1.07 13.30 -13.37
CA PHE A 261 -2.47 13.68 -13.60
C PHE A 261 -2.77 13.88 -15.10
N ASN A 262 -1.92 14.63 -15.81
CA ASN A 262 -2.08 14.93 -17.23
C ASN A 262 -1.94 13.66 -18.11
N ASN A 263 -1.25 12.64 -17.65
CA ASN A 263 -1.08 11.36 -18.33
C ASN A 263 -2.06 10.26 -17.88
N GLY A 264 -3.05 10.59 -17.06
CA GLY A 264 -4.16 9.70 -16.71
C GLY A 264 -3.93 8.80 -15.49
N TRP A 265 -2.92 9.10 -14.68
CA TRP A 265 -2.81 8.49 -13.34
C TRP A 265 -3.84 9.09 -12.40
N ASN A 266 -4.40 8.27 -11.53
CA ASN A 266 -5.45 8.66 -10.59
C ASN A 266 -4.91 9.17 -9.24
N GLY A 267 -3.61 9.05 -8.99
CA GLY A 267 -2.97 9.56 -7.78
C GLY A 267 -1.47 9.32 -7.76
N VAL A 268 -0.80 10.04 -6.89
CA VAL A 268 0.63 9.89 -6.57
C VAL A 268 0.79 9.97 -5.07
N MET A 269 1.48 9.00 -4.48
CA MET A 269 1.82 8.98 -3.06
C MET A 269 3.33 9.10 -2.90
N THR A 270 3.77 10.19 -2.31
CA THR A 270 5.18 10.37 -1.99
C THR A 270 5.50 9.83 -0.61
N TRP A 271 6.62 9.17 -0.47
CA TRP A 271 7.20 8.78 0.79
C TRP A 271 7.92 9.99 1.36
N MET A 272 7.69 10.58 2.54
CA MET A 272 7.09 9.96 3.73
C MET A 272 6.44 11.00 4.69
N ASP A 273 6.34 10.57 5.97
CA ASP A 273 5.77 11.20 7.15
C ASP A 273 6.29 12.64 7.42
N PRO A 274 5.36 13.63 7.57
CA PRO A 274 5.71 15.02 7.84
C PRO A 274 6.48 15.23 9.16
N GLN A 275 6.31 14.38 10.16
CA GLN A 275 6.94 14.52 11.47
C GLN A 275 8.38 13.99 11.53
N LYS A 276 8.82 13.27 10.49
CA LYS A 276 10.19 12.74 10.36
C LYS A 276 11.06 13.50 9.35
N SER A 277 10.54 14.57 8.81
CA SER A 277 11.27 15.50 7.95
C SER A 277 12.51 16.03 8.67
N GLY A 278 13.70 15.65 8.18
CA GLY A 278 14.98 16.05 8.78
C GLY A 278 15.75 14.96 9.52
N GLU A 279 15.19 13.77 9.73
CA GLU A 279 15.97 12.59 10.07
C GLU A 279 16.70 12.09 8.81
N SER A 280 17.89 11.54 8.96
CA SER A 280 18.93 11.26 7.97
C SER A 280 18.58 10.32 6.79
N TYR A 281 17.41 10.44 6.22
CA TYR A 281 17.04 9.78 4.99
C TYR A 281 17.22 10.76 3.82
N GLU A 282 18.18 10.52 2.97
CA GLU A 282 18.64 11.42 1.89
C GLU A 282 17.57 11.77 0.83
N TYR A 283 16.35 11.20 0.90
CA TYR A 283 15.32 11.30 -0.14
C TYR A 283 13.96 11.81 0.36
N TYR A 284 13.88 12.35 1.60
CA TYR A 284 12.59 12.59 2.26
C TYR A 284 12.51 14.02 2.82
N LYS A 285 11.92 14.89 2.03
CA LYS A 285 11.60 16.25 2.45
C LYS A 285 10.11 16.49 2.30
N TYR A 286 9.38 16.42 3.38
CA TYR A 286 7.94 16.61 3.37
C TYR A 286 7.49 17.94 2.74
N ASP A 287 8.26 19.02 2.88
CA ASP A 287 7.98 20.32 2.26
C ASP A 287 7.78 20.22 0.74
N LEU A 288 8.46 19.28 0.08
CA LEU A 288 8.30 19.05 -1.36
C LEU A 288 6.98 18.38 -1.68
N THR A 289 6.48 17.48 -0.79
CA THR A 289 5.14 16.92 -0.90
C THR A 289 4.09 17.99 -0.69
N ALA A 290 4.21 18.79 0.37
CA ALA A 290 3.30 19.91 0.64
C ALA A 290 3.26 20.91 -0.53
N SER A 291 4.41 21.23 -1.12
CA SER A 291 4.48 22.05 -2.34
C SER A 291 3.73 21.44 -3.51
N ALA A 292 3.87 20.13 -3.72
CA ALA A 292 3.20 19.43 -4.83
C ALA A 292 1.69 19.35 -4.63
N THR A 293 1.21 19.02 -3.44
CA THR A 293 -0.23 18.93 -3.14
C THR A 293 -0.91 20.30 -3.17
N ASN A 294 -0.26 21.35 -2.67
CA ASN A 294 -0.74 22.72 -2.79
C ASN A 294 -0.81 23.17 -4.26
N HIS A 295 0.20 22.85 -5.08
CA HIS A 295 0.18 23.13 -6.52
C HIS A 295 -1.02 22.44 -7.21
N MET A 296 -1.27 21.17 -6.90
CA MET A 296 -2.42 20.45 -7.45
C MET A 296 -3.75 21.02 -6.99
N ASN A 297 -3.86 21.49 -5.74
CA ASN A 297 -5.05 22.14 -5.24
C ASN A 297 -5.32 23.48 -5.95
N GLU A 298 -4.30 24.21 -6.38
CA GLU A 298 -4.46 25.41 -7.20
C GLU A 298 -4.94 25.08 -8.62
N LEU A 299 -4.44 23.98 -9.20
CA LEU A 299 -4.76 23.58 -10.57
C LEU A 299 -6.14 22.93 -10.71
N ILE A 300 -6.51 22.05 -9.79
CA ILE A 300 -7.67 21.18 -9.87
C ILE A 300 -8.36 20.99 -8.51
N PRO A 301 -8.79 22.08 -7.83
CA PRO A 301 -9.30 22.01 -6.45
C PRO A 301 -10.47 21.02 -6.30
N GLU A 302 -11.34 20.91 -7.30
CA GLU A 302 -12.48 19.98 -7.30
C GLU A 302 -12.09 18.49 -7.38
N LYS A 303 -10.84 18.20 -7.71
CA LYS A 303 -10.30 16.82 -7.72
C LYS A 303 -9.52 16.49 -6.44
N VAL A 304 -8.92 17.50 -5.82
CA VAL A 304 -8.16 17.32 -4.57
C VAL A 304 -9.12 17.12 -3.39
N HIS A 305 -10.25 17.82 -3.38
CA HIS A 305 -11.27 17.72 -2.33
C HIS A 305 -12.66 17.40 -2.91
N PRO A 306 -12.88 16.17 -3.43
CA PRO A 306 -14.12 15.85 -4.13
C PRO A 306 -15.38 15.86 -3.23
N LEU A 307 -15.20 15.77 -1.92
CA LEU A 307 -16.31 15.77 -0.96
C LEU A 307 -16.53 17.15 -0.29
N GLY A 308 -15.79 18.17 -0.69
CA GLY A 308 -15.97 19.57 -0.26
C GLY A 308 -15.46 19.86 1.13
#